data_046d8031220dd47cdb27f0acae46f9fe
#
_entry.id   046d8031220dd47cdb27f0acae46f9fe
#
_cell.length_a   1.000
_cell.length_b   1.000
_cell.length_c   1.000
_cell.angle_alpha   90.00
_cell.angle_beta   90.00
_cell.angle_gamma   90.00
#
_symmetry.space_group_name_H-M   'P 1'
#
loop_
_entity.id
_entity.type
_entity.pdbx_description
1 polymer ?
#
loop_
_entity_poly.entity_id
_entity_poly.type
_entity_poly.pdbx_seq_one_letter_code
_entity_poly.pdbx_strand_id
1 'polypeptide(L)'
;MAIIKTSDQEDSPKRPSDNAARSDGGERSADKLKESKSLTNRRSSILSGKENSQDQKADSSVRPDNIDEYIGQTRLKAMMKMSIAAARNRGEALDHVLFYGPPGLGKTTLARVIANEMQARIHMTSGPALERPRDIIGLVHQLEEGDVLFIDEIHRLSRVAEELLYPAIEDFVIDLTTGKGHATRTMRLPLPRFTLVGATTKAGMLSNALRDRFGFVCRLEFYDQDELSKIVARTAGILNSDMTAEAVAAIASRARGTPRIANRLVRLVRDFGEYQQAATIDGELAEKALESYQVDKFGLDVTDRRLLEIGRAHV
;
A
#
# COMPACT_ATOMS: atom_id res chain seq x y z
N MET A 1 -10.88 -66.20 -14.75
CA MET A 1 -9.86 -67.06 -14.12
C MET A 1 -9.30 -66.23 -12.97
N ALA A 2 -9.84 -66.36 -11.75
CA ALA A 2 -9.56 -67.38 -10.73
C ALA A 2 -8.06 -67.31 -10.36
N ILE A 3 -7.64 -67.11 -9.11
CA ILE A 3 -7.91 -67.73 -7.81
C ILE A 3 -7.15 -66.89 -6.77
N ILE A 4 -7.66 -66.25 -5.70
CA ILE A 4 -7.95 -66.71 -4.34
C ILE A 4 -6.86 -67.56 -3.66
N LYS A 5 -6.40 -67.05 -2.46
CA LYS A 5 -6.27 -67.73 -1.15
C LYS A 5 -5.46 -66.84 -0.19
N THR A 6 -6.00 -66.28 0.87
CA THR A 6 -6.38 -66.75 2.22
C THR A 6 -5.31 -67.51 2.99
N SER A 7 -5.05 -67.04 4.18
CA SER A 7 -5.23 -67.61 5.55
C SER A 7 -4.23 -67.02 6.50
N ASP A 8 -4.58 -66.47 7.58
CA ASP A 8 -5.15 -66.86 8.88
C ASP A 8 -4.12 -66.84 10.00
N GLN A 9 -4.55 -66.15 11.06
CA GLN A 9 -4.48 -66.50 12.51
C GLN A 9 -3.12 -66.49 13.20
N GLU A 10 -2.96 -65.93 14.36
CA GLU A 10 -3.51 -66.08 15.70
C GLU A 10 -2.93 -65.02 16.63
N ASP A 11 -3.60 -64.34 17.39
CA ASP A 11 -4.32 -64.44 18.68
C ASP A 11 -3.43 -64.26 19.92
N SER A 12 -3.81 -63.18 20.66
CA SER A 12 -3.98 -63.02 22.11
C SER A 12 -2.82 -62.79 23.09
N PRO A 13 -3.11 -62.40 24.30
CA PRO A 13 -2.86 -61.04 24.83
C PRO A 13 -2.00 -61.08 26.11
N LYS A 14 -1.52 -59.92 26.61
CA LYS A 14 -1.24 -59.72 28.03
C LYS A 14 -1.25 -58.25 28.51
N ARG A 15 -1.86 -58.13 29.62
CA ARG A 15 -2.17 -56.97 30.45
C ARG A 15 -0.96 -56.39 31.20
N PRO A 16 -1.20 -55.43 32.14
CA PRO A 16 -0.72 -54.06 32.07
C PRO A 16 0.34 -53.82 33.16
N SER A 17 1.03 -52.68 33.07
CA SER A 17 1.71 -52.11 34.23
C SER A 17 1.64 -50.58 34.22
N ASP A 18 1.11 -50.07 35.30
CA ASP A 18 1.06 -48.72 35.78
C ASP A 18 2.42 -48.00 35.60
N ASN A 19 2.37 -46.75 35.13
CA ASN A 19 3.03 -45.69 35.86
C ASN A 19 2.48 -44.30 35.49
N ALA A 20 2.00 -43.64 36.50
CA ALA A 20 1.41 -42.31 36.46
C ALA A 20 2.47 -41.24 36.45
N ALA A 21 2.07 -40.06 35.97
CA ALA A 21 2.55 -38.73 36.27
C ALA A 21 3.90 -38.29 35.68
N ARG A 22 3.78 -37.37 34.73
CA ARG A 22 4.55 -36.09 34.59
C ARG A 22 4.69 -35.71 33.11
N SER A 23 3.88 -34.78 32.64
CA SER A 23 4.32 -33.74 31.66
C SER A 23 3.16 -32.84 31.24
N ASP A 24 2.69 -31.99 32.15
CA ASP A 24 1.71 -30.92 31.82
C ASP A 24 2.33 -29.52 31.96
N GLY A 25 3.64 -29.41 31.69
CA GLY A 25 4.38 -28.13 31.76
C GLY A 25 4.97 -27.62 30.45
N GLY A 26 5.04 -28.46 29.41
CA GLY A 26 5.76 -28.13 28.17
C GLY A 26 4.90 -27.45 27.09
N GLU A 27 3.62 -27.79 27.00
CA GLU A 27 2.78 -27.25 25.92
C GLU A 27 2.29 -25.82 26.16
N ARG A 28 2.00 -25.46 27.42
CA ARG A 28 1.62 -24.07 27.76
C ARG A 28 2.76 -23.06 27.59
N SER A 29 4.00 -23.50 27.64
CA SER A 29 5.18 -22.62 27.42
C SER A 29 5.45 -22.39 25.93
N ALA A 30 5.20 -23.40 25.09
CA ALA A 30 5.38 -23.29 23.63
C ALA A 30 4.29 -22.45 22.96
N ASP A 31 3.05 -22.51 23.44
CA ASP A 31 1.95 -21.69 22.94
C ASP A 31 2.11 -20.21 23.36
N LYS A 32 2.52 -19.93 24.59
CA LYS A 32 2.83 -18.56 25.00
C LYS A 32 4.01 -17.96 24.22
N LEU A 33 5.00 -18.77 23.83
CA LEU A 33 6.11 -18.32 22.98
C LEU A 33 5.68 -18.09 21.52
N LYS A 34 4.73 -18.87 21.01
CA LYS A 34 4.15 -18.67 19.68
C LYS A 34 3.25 -17.44 19.62
N GLU A 35 2.41 -17.23 20.64
CA GLU A 35 1.60 -16.01 20.78
C GLU A 35 2.45 -14.77 20.96
N SER A 36 3.50 -14.80 21.78
CA SER A 36 4.41 -13.67 21.95
C SER A 36 5.20 -13.36 20.68
N LYS A 37 5.61 -14.38 19.89
CA LYS A 37 6.26 -14.20 18.59
C LYS A 37 5.29 -13.68 17.52
N SER A 38 4.01 -14.07 17.53
CA SER A 38 3.00 -13.55 16.61
C SER A 38 2.64 -12.09 16.93
N LEU A 39 2.57 -11.73 18.19
CA LEU A 39 2.35 -10.35 18.65
C LEU A 39 3.57 -9.45 18.37
N THR A 40 4.80 -9.96 18.53
CA THR A 40 6.02 -9.21 18.21
C THR A 40 6.17 -8.99 16.70
N ASN A 41 5.83 -9.98 15.87
CA ASN A 41 5.85 -9.85 14.41
C ASN A 41 4.75 -8.91 13.87
N ARG A 42 3.58 -8.86 14.52
CA ARG A 42 2.55 -7.84 14.21
C ARG A 42 2.99 -6.44 14.64
N ARG A 43 3.67 -6.30 15.78
CA ARG A 43 4.15 -5.02 16.32
C ARG A 43 5.29 -4.40 15.50
N SER A 44 6.23 -5.20 14.96
CA SER A 44 7.32 -4.70 14.12
C SER A 44 6.86 -4.15 12.77
N SER A 45 5.63 -4.45 12.33
CA SER A 45 5.04 -3.92 11.10
C SER A 45 4.28 -2.60 11.29
N ILE A 46 4.10 -2.11 12.53
CA ILE A 46 3.25 -0.95 12.83
C ILE A 46 3.78 0.33 12.18
N LEU A 47 5.08 0.53 12.16
CA LEU A 47 5.72 1.72 11.58
C LEU A 47 6.42 1.43 10.25
N SER A 48 6.35 0.21 9.72
CA SER A 48 6.90 -0.10 8.41
C SER A 48 6.04 0.58 7.33
N GLY A 49 6.67 1.33 6.44
CA GLY A 49 5.99 1.96 5.30
C GLY A 49 5.46 0.96 4.24
N LYS A 50 5.53 -0.36 4.50
CA LYS A 50 5.01 -1.40 3.61
C LYS A 50 3.51 -1.60 3.82
N GLU A 51 2.76 -1.66 2.74
CA GLU A 51 1.33 -1.95 2.76
C GLU A 51 1.04 -3.39 3.18
N ASN A 52 0.11 -3.52 4.13
CA ASN A 52 -0.51 -4.79 4.46
C ASN A 52 -1.95 -4.77 3.90
N SER A 53 -2.48 -5.90 3.46
CA SER A 53 -3.83 -5.99 2.86
C SER A 53 -4.96 -5.52 3.80
N GLN A 54 -4.75 -5.58 5.11
CA GLN A 54 -5.66 -5.02 6.11
C GLN A 54 -5.58 -3.49 6.18
N ASP A 55 -4.38 -2.91 6.03
CA ASP A 55 -4.19 -1.46 5.99
C ASP A 55 -4.85 -0.84 4.75
N GLN A 56 -4.81 -1.53 3.60
CA GLN A 56 -5.44 -1.03 2.37
C GLN A 56 -6.95 -0.83 2.49
N LYS A 57 -7.66 -1.76 3.14
CA LYS A 57 -9.10 -1.64 3.38
C LYS A 57 -9.44 -0.56 4.39
N ALA A 58 -8.67 -0.47 5.47
CA ALA A 58 -8.85 0.54 6.50
C ALA A 58 -8.44 1.95 6.04
N ASP A 59 -7.43 2.07 5.17
CA ASP A 59 -7.03 3.34 4.58
C ASP A 59 -8.02 3.86 3.54
N SER A 60 -8.79 2.97 2.89
CA SER A 60 -9.75 3.39 1.86
C SER A 60 -10.85 4.30 2.40
N SER A 61 -11.31 4.11 3.64
CA SER A 61 -12.37 4.90 4.26
C SER A 61 -11.95 6.32 4.68
N VAL A 62 -10.66 6.56 4.85
CA VAL A 62 -10.14 7.87 5.29
C VAL A 62 -9.46 8.66 4.17
N ARG A 63 -9.46 8.14 2.93
CA ARG A 63 -8.87 8.84 1.79
C ARG A 63 -9.73 10.03 1.38
N PRO A 64 -9.12 11.15 0.93
CA PRO A 64 -9.84 12.24 0.30
C PRO A 64 -10.39 11.79 -1.06
N ASP A 65 -11.59 12.24 -1.39
CA ASP A 65 -12.25 11.94 -2.65
C ASP A 65 -11.96 12.98 -3.75
N ASN A 66 -11.62 14.20 -3.35
CA ASN A 66 -11.35 15.31 -4.26
C ASN A 66 -10.04 16.03 -3.89
N ILE A 67 -9.59 16.89 -4.81
CA ILE A 67 -8.30 17.58 -4.66
C ILE A 67 -8.33 18.64 -3.55
N ASP A 68 -9.51 19.19 -3.20
CA ASP A 68 -9.63 20.20 -2.14
C ASP A 68 -9.46 19.58 -0.76
N GLU A 69 -9.97 18.39 -0.56
CA GLU A 69 -9.79 17.61 0.66
C GLU A 69 -8.37 17.06 0.83
N TYR A 70 -7.61 16.98 -0.27
CA TYR A 70 -6.24 16.48 -0.21
C TYR A 70 -5.35 17.50 0.50
N ILE A 71 -4.86 17.14 1.69
CA ILE A 71 -4.00 17.99 2.52
C ILE A 71 -2.54 17.86 2.06
N GLY A 72 -1.82 18.98 2.05
CA GLY A 72 -0.41 19.03 1.72
C GLY A 72 -0.12 19.06 0.22
N GLN A 73 1.17 18.91 -0.13
CA GLN A 73 1.67 18.93 -1.51
C GLN A 73 1.17 20.16 -2.31
N THR A 74 1.15 21.33 -1.69
CA THR A 74 0.44 22.54 -2.16
C THR A 74 0.78 22.91 -3.61
N ARG A 75 2.05 22.88 -3.98
CA ARG A 75 2.51 23.22 -5.34
C ARG A 75 2.03 22.20 -6.38
N LEU A 76 2.17 20.92 -6.07
CA LEU A 76 1.70 19.83 -6.92
C LEU A 76 0.19 19.88 -7.11
N LYS A 77 -0.54 20.12 -6.02
CA LYS A 77 -2.00 20.24 -5.99
C LYS A 77 -2.50 21.39 -6.87
N ALA A 78 -1.85 22.55 -6.79
CA ALA A 78 -2.20 23.69 -7.65
C ALA A 78 -1.97 23.39 -9.13
N MET A 79 -0.84 22.75 -9.47
CA MET A 79 -0.52 22.34 -10.83
C MET A 79 -1.56 21.30 -11.35
N MET A 80 -1.87 20.27 -10.57
CA MET A 80 -2.86 19.25 -10.96
C MET A 80 -4.24 19.86 -11.15
N LYS A 81 -4.70 20.75 -10.26
CA LYS A 81 -5.99 21.45 -10.41
C LYS A 81 -6.08 22.17 -11.75
N MET A 82 -5.04 22.93 -12.11
CA MET A 82 -5.00 23.68 -13.38
C MET A 82 -5.04 22.74 -14.59
N SER A 83 -4.23 21.67 -14.56
CA SER A 83 -4.14 20.72 -15.69
C SER A 83 -5.41 19.91 -15.88
N ILE A 84 -6.02 19.44 -14.78
CA ILE A 84 -7.30 18.73 -14.80
C ILE A 84 -8.42 19.63 -15.34
N ALA A 85 -8.51 20.88 -14.85
CA ALA A 85 -9.51 21.82 -15.33
C ALA A 85 -9.34 22.10 -16.84
N ALA A 86 -8.11 22.26 -17.31
CA ALA A 86 -7.81 22.47 -18.73
C ALA A 86 -8.19 21.25 -19.59
N ALA A 87 -7.84 20.04 -19.17
CA ALA A 87 -8.18 18.79 -19.86
C ALA A 87 -9.72 18.61 -19.96
N ARG A 88 -10.43 18.82 -18.84
CA ARG A 88 -11.90 18.75 -18.81
C ARG A 88 -12.58 19.77 -19.73
N ASN A 89 -12.07 21.01 -19.76
CA ASN A 89 -12.62 22.06 -20.62
C ASN A 89 -12.45 21.73 -22.12
N ARG A 90 -11.40 20.98 -22.48
CA ARG A 90 -11.18 20.51 -23.86
C ARG A 90 -11.88 19.20 -24.17
N GLY A 91 -12.41 18.49 -23.16
CA GLY A 91 -12.96 17.14 -23.32
C GLY A 91 -11.89 16.10 -23.66
N GLU A 92 -10.68 16.26 -23.16
CA GLU A 92 -9.52 15.39 -23.43
C GLU A 92 -9.09 14.64 -22.18
N ALA A 93 -8.41 13.49 -22.37
CA ALA A 93 -7.71 12.82 -21.29
C ALA A 93 -6.59 13.72 -20.72
N LEU A 94 -6.29 13.60 -19.44
CA LEU A 94 -5.15 14.28 -18.83
C LEU A 94 -3.86 13.67 -19.36
N ASP A 95 -2.82 14.48 -19.53
CA ASP A 95 -1.47 13.97 -19.81
C ASP A 95 -1.01 12.95 -18.76
N HIS A 96 -0.15 12.02 -19.18
CA HIS A 96 0.36 10.98 -18.29
C HIS A 96 1.16 11.54 -17.12
N VAL A 97 0.96 10.98 -15.91
CA VAL A 97 1.53 11.50 -14.65
C VAL A 97 2.39 10.43 -13.98
N LEU A 98 3.61 10.78 -13.61
CA LEU A 98 4.48 9.94 -12.78
C LEU A 98 4.63 10.55 -11.39
N PHE A 99 4.16 9.83 -10.37
CA PHE A 99 4.40 10.17 -8.97
C PHE A 99 5.58 9.38 -8.42
N TYR A 100 6.56 10.06 -7.83
CA TYR A 100 7.67 9.39 -7.18
C TYR A 100 7.97 9.97 -5.80
N GLY A 101 8.55 9.15 -4.93
CA GLY A 101 8.90 9.54 -3.56
C GLY A 101 8.72 8.40 -2.57
N PRO A 102 9.08 8.62 -1.30
CA PRO A 102 8.97 7.63 -0.23
C PRO A 102 7.60 6.95 -0.16
N PRO A 103 7.51 5.74 0.43
CA PRO A 103 6.23 5.07 0.61
C PRO A 103 5.34 5.83 1.61
N GLY A 104 4.01 5.71 1.45
CA GLY A 104 3.04 6.27 2.40
C GLY A 104 2.72 7.76 2.26
N LEU A 105 3.25 8.45 1.22
CA LEU A 105 3.03 9.88 0.96
C LEU A 105 1.77 10.21 0.16
N GLY A 106 0.97 9.21 -0.23
CA GLY A 106 -0.31 9.44 -0.89
C GLY A 106 -0.31 9.31 -2.42
N LYS A 107 0.70 8.68 -3.06
CA LYS A 107 0.74 8.45 -4.52
C LYS A 107 -0.55 7.80 -5.06
N THR A 108 -0.96 6.70 -4.46
CA THR A 108 -2.20 5.98 -4.82
C THR A 108 -3.46 6.82 -4.56
N THR A 109 -3.45 7.63 -3.51
CA THR A 109 -4.55 8.55 -3.18
C THR A 109 -4.68 9.63 -4.25
N LEU A 110 -3.57 10.24 -4.68
CA LEU A 110 -3.58 11.24 -5.75
C LEU A 110 -4.09 10.66 -7.08
N ALA A 111 -3.73 9.41 -7.42
CA ALA A 111 -4.25 8.77 -8.61
C ALA A 111 -5.79 8.63 -8.58
N ARG A 112 -6.36 8.29 -7.42
CA ARG A 112 -7.82 8.23 -7.23
C ARG A 112 -8.46 9.61 -7.31
N VAL A 113 -7.85 10.61 -6.66
CA VAL A 113 -8.31 12.00 -6.73
C VAL A 113 -8.32 12.50 -8.17
N ILE A 114 -7.28 12.23 -8.96
CA ILE A 114 -7.24 12.57 -10.40
C ILE A 114 -8.42 11.90 -11.15
N ALA A 115 -8.63 10.61 -10.93
CA ALA A 115 -9.72 9.89 -11.60
C ALA A 115 -11.10 10.47 -11.22
N ASN A 116 -11.33 10.76 -9.94
CA ASN A 116 -12.56 11.37 -9.46
C ASN A 116 -12.78 12.77 -10.07
N GLU A 117 -11.74 13.61 -10.06
CA GLU A 117 -11.79 14.95 -10.66
C GLU A 117 -12.02 14.92 -12.16
N MET A 118 -11.45 13.94 -12.88
CA MET A 118 -11.70 13.70 -14.30
C MET A 118 -13.04 13.02 -14.57
N GLN A 119 -13.78 12.59 -13.55
CA GLN A 119 -15.00 11.79 -13.63
C GLN A 119 -14.79 10.48 -14.43
N ALA A 120 -13.61 9.90 -14.31
CA ALA A 120 -13.12 8.75 -15.04
C ALA A 120 -13.09 7.49 -14.15
N ARG A 121 -13.21 6.32 -14.78
CA ARG A 121 -12.94 5.06 -14.08
C ARG A 121 -11.44 4.92 -13.84
N ILE A 122 -11.08 4.33 -12.70
CA ILE A 122 -9.70 3.99 -12.40
C ILE A 122 -9.47 2.49 -12.45
N HIS A 123 -8.55 2.07 -13.31
CA HIS A 123 -8.05 0.70 -13.37
C HIS A 123 -6.73 0.62 -12.62
N MET A 124 -6.69 -0.18 -11.56
CA MET A 124 -5.54 -0.24 -10.67
C MET A 124 -4.78 -1.56 -10.81
N THR A 125 -3.50 -1.46 -11.04
CA THR A 125 -2.58 -2.60 -11.08
C THR A 125 -1.23 -2.25 -10.46
N SER A 126 -0.29 -3.19 -10.51
CA SER A 126 1.08 -2.96 -10.05
C SER A 126 2.10 -3.50 -11.06
N GLY A 127 3.30 -2.92 -11.10
CA GLY A 127 4.37 -3.40 -11.99
C GLY A 127 4.61 -4.91 -11.88
N PRO A 128 4.71 -5.49 -10.68
CA PRO A 128 4.86 -6.94 -10.51
C PRO A 128 3.71 -7.81 -11.06
N ALA A 129 2.51 -7.26 -11.22
CA ALA A 129 1.37 -7.98 -11.77
C ALA A 129 1.37 -8.03 -13.30
N LEU A 130 2.21 -7.23 -13.96
CA LEU A 130 2.32 -7.11 -15.40
C LEU A 130 3.60 -7.78 -15.91
N GLU A 131 3.68 -9.10 -15.74
CA GLU A 131 4.89 -9.86 -16.12
C GLU A 131 4.90 -10.25 -17.60
N ARG A 132 3.73 -10.51 -18.17
CA ARG A 132 3.58 -11.08 -19.51
C ARG A 132 2.86 -10.11 -20.44
N PRO A 133 3.14 -10.16 -21.77
CA PRO A 133 2.42 -9.36 -22.76
C PRO A 133 0.90 -9.41 -22.63
N ARG A 134 0.35 -10.60 -22.40
CA ARG A 134 -1.09 -10.81 -22.26
C ARG A 134 -1.71 -10.08 -21.08
N ASP A 135 -0.94 -9.83 -20.01
CA ASP A 135 -1.44 -9.15 -18.82
C ASP A 135 -1.71 -7.67 -19.14
N ILE A 136 -0.82 -7.05 -19.92
CA ILE A 136 -0.98 -5.67 -20.41
C ILE A 136 -2.11 -5.59 -21.45
N ILE A 137 -2.12 -6.50 -22.42
CA ILE A 137 -3.16 -6.53 -23.46
C ILE A 137 -4.55 -6.63 -22.82
N GLY A 138 -4.70 -7.56 -21.86
CA GLY A 138 -5.95 -7.74 -21.12
C GLY A 138 -6.37 -6.50 -20.34
N LEU A 139 -5.40 -5.77 -19.80
CA LEU A 139 -5.64 -4.54 -19.04
C LEU A 139 -6.06 -3.39 -19.96
N VAL A 140 -5.29 -3.11 -21.01
CA VAL A 140 -5.57 -1.97 -21.91
C VAL A 140 -6.82 -2.18 -22.75
N HIS A 141 -7.21 -3.43 -22.99
CA HIS A 141 -8.47 -3.75 -23.69
C HIS A 141 -9.73 -3.45 -22.85
N GLN A 142 -9.59 -3.29 -21.55
CA GLN A 142 -10.69 -2.92 -20.65
C GLN A 142 -10.86 -1.40 -20.50
N LEU A 143 -9.92 -0.61 -21.05
CA LEU A 143 -9.96 0.84 -20.95
C LEU A 143 -11.03 1.42 -21.90
N GLU A 144 -11.74 2.41 -21.39
CA GLU A 144 -12.66 3.26 -22.16
C GLU A 144 -12.07 4.68 -22.32
N GLU A 145 -12.69 5.49 -23.16
CA GLU A 145 -12.23 6.87 -23.42
C GLU A 145 -12.22 7.70 -22.14
N GLY A 146 -11.08 8.31 -21.83
CA GLY A 146 -10.87 9.13 -20.65
C GLY A 146 -10.51 8.36 -19.36
N ASP A 147 -10.49 7.04 -19.37
CA ASP A 147 -10.15 6.23 -18.20
C ASP A 147 -8.75 6.54 -17.63
N VAL A 148 -8.57 6.27 -16.35
CA VAL A 148 -7.28 6.37 -15.66
C VAL A 148 -6.73 4.99 -15.40
N LEU A 149 -5.54 4.70 -15.93
CA LEU A 149 -4.77 3.50 -15.63
C LEU A 149 -3.72 3.82 -14.59
N PHE A 150 -3.84 3.23 -13.40
CA PHE A 150 -2.86 3.39 -12.32
C PHE A 150 -1.96 2.15 -12.21
N ILE A 151 -0.64 2.35 -12.30
CA ILE A 151 0.37 1.30 -12.11
C ILE A 151 1.25 1.65 -10.90
N ASP A 152 1.05 0.93 -9.79
CA ASP A 152 1.93 1.08 -8.62
C ASP A 152 3.23 0.33 -8.81
N GLU A 153 4.31 0.82 -8.18
CA GLU A 153 5.67 0.29 -8.33
C GLU A 153 6.07 0.07 -9.80
N ILE A 154 5.77 1.04 -10.66
CA ILE A 154 5.94 0.97 -12.12
C ILE A 154 7.40 0.65 -12.53
N HIS A 155 8.39 0.94 -11.69
CA HIS A 155 9.80 0.58 -11.89
C HIS A 155 10.05 -0.95 -11.86
N ARG A 156 9.05 -1.75 -11.48
CA ARG A 156 9.12 -3.22 -11.45
C ARG A 156 8.45 -3.88 -12.65
N LEU A 157 8.06 -3.11 -13.64
CA LEU A 157 7.63 -3.66 -14.93
C LEU A 157 8.72 -4.55 -15.53
N SER A 158 8.32 -5.64 -16.14
CA SER A 158 9.24 -6.40 -16.97
C SER A 158 9.59 -5.56 -18.22
N ARG A 159 10.80 -5.79 -18.78
CA ARG A 159 11.22 -5.06 -19.98
C ARG A 159 10.23 -5.22 -21.15
N VAL A 160 9.69 -6.43 -21.32
CA VAL A 160 8.71 -6.72 -22.37
C VAL A 160 7.40 -5.94 -22.12
N ALA A 161 6.98 -5.83 -20.85
CA ALA A 161 5.82 -5.05 -20.45
C ALA A 161 6.03 -3.57 -20.74
N GLU A 162 7.21 -3.05 -20.42
CA GLU A 162 7.58 -1.66 -20.66
C GLU A 162 7.59 -1.32 -22.15
N GLU A 163 8.18 -2.19 -22.98
CA GLU A 163 8.22 -2.02 -24.45
C GLU A 163 6.82 -2.01 -25.10
N LEU A 164 5.86 -2.76 -24.55
CA LEU A 164 4.47 -2.75 -25.02
C LEU A 164 3.71 -1.46 -24.59
N LEU A 165 4.11 -0.88 -23.46
CA LEU A 165 3.48 0.35 -22.99
C LEU A 165 3.92 1.59 -23.78
N TYR A 166 5.09 1.60 -24.40
CA TYR A 166 5.56 2.78 -25.13
C TYR A 166 4.57 3.24 -26.22
N PRO A 167 4.19 2.41 -27.22
CA PRO A 167 3.22 2.83 -28.23
C PRO A 167 1.82 3.05 -27.63
N ALA A 168 1.48 2.37 -26.53
CA ALA A 168 0.20 2.55 -25.87
C ALA A 168 0.04 3.94 -25.24
N ILE A 169 1.13 4.54 -24.71
CA ILE A 169 1.10 5.85 -24.07
C ILE A 169 1.48 7.01 -25.02
N GLU A 170 2.20 6.73 -26.11
CA GLU A 170 2.52 7.77 -27.10
C GLU A 170 1.44 7.93 -28.17
N ASP A 171 1.09 6.80 -28.80
CA ASP A 171 0.23 6.78 -29.99
C ASP A 171 -1.16 6.22 -29.74
N PHE A 172 -1.45 5.76 -28.50
CA PHE A 172 -2.69 5.06 -28.15
C PHE A 172 -2.93 3.84 -29.05
N VAL A 173 -1.89 3.05 -29.25
CA VAL A 173 -1.93 1.80 -30.04
C VAL A 173 -1.17 0.71 -29.31
N ILE A 174 -1.50 -0.54 -29.60
CA ILE A 174 -0.70 -1.68 -29.16
C ILE A 174 -0.35 -2.55 -30.36
N ASP A 175 0.92 -2.91 -30.48
CA ASP A 175 1.41 -3.75 -31.56
C ASP A 175 1.45 -5.22 -31.09
N LEU A 176 0.58 -6.04 -31.66
CA LEU A 176 0.48 -7.47 -31.38
C LEU A 176 1.17 -8.28 -32.46
N THR A 177 2.21 -8.99 -32.06
CA THR A 177 2.90 -9.92 -32.96
C THR A 177 2.32 -11.33 -32.80
N THR A 178 1.69 -11.84 -33.84
CA THR A 178 1.09 -13.17 -33.89
C THR A 178 1.80 -14.04 -34.94
N GLY A 179 1.85 -15.36 -34.72
CA GLY A 179 2.49 -16.31 -35.59
C GLY A 179 3.88 -16.78 -35.12
N LYS A 180 4.45 -17.76 -35.84
CA LYS A 180 5.80 -18.28 -35.58
C LYS A 180 6.61 -18.32 -36.89
N GLY A 181 7.90 -17.97 -36.80
CA GLY A 181 8.81 -17.98 -37.93
C GLY A 181 8.42 -17.01 -39.05
N HIS A 182 8.46 -17.49 -40.31
CA HIS A 182 8.15 -16.64 -41.46
C HIS A 182 6.69 -16.22 -41.62
N ALA A 183 5.76 -16.75 -40.78
CA ALA A 183 4.35 -16.37 -40.75
C ALA A 183 4.01 -15.33 -39.68
N THR A 184 5.02 -14.65 -39.14
CA THR A 184 4.84 -13.59 -38.18
C THR A 184 4.12 -12.41 -38.80
N ARG A 185 3.01 -12.00 -38.19
CA ARG A 185 2.24 -10.78 -38.55
C ARG A 185 2.16 -9.87 -37.35
N THR A 186 2.45 -8.60 -37.55
CA THR A 186 2.18 -7.56 -36.55
C THR A 186 0.83 -6.90 -36.87
N MET A 187 -0.06 -6.88 -35.89
CA MET A 187 -1.34 -6.22 -35.97
C MET A 187 -1.33 -5.04 -35.00
N ARG A 188 -1.59 -3.86 -35.50
CA ARG A 188 -1.70 -2.63 -34.72
C ARG A 188 -3.16 -2.43 -34.32
N LEU A 189 -3.44 -2.43 -33.02
CA LEU A 189 -4.76 -2.21 -32.46
C LEU A 189 -4.84 -0.81 -31.85
N PRO A 190 -5.83 0.01 -32.22
CA PRO A 190 -6.04 1.31 -31.58
C PRO A 190 -6.57 1.11 -30.16
N LEU A 191 -6.15 1.99 -29.26
CA LEU A 191 -6.63 2.10 -27.89
C LEU A 191 -7.43 3.39 -27.72
N PRO A 192 -8.40 3.44 -26.79
CA PRO A 192 -9.02 4.69 -26.38
C PRO A 192 -7.98 5.62 -25.78
N ARG A 193 -8.21 6.94 -25.81
CA ARG A 193 -7.34 7.86 -25.08
C ARG A 193 -7.56 7.72 -23.60
N PHE A 194 -6.52 7.47 -22.84
CA PHE A 194 -6.52 7.26 -21.39
C PHE A 194 -5.39 8.04 -20.73
N THR A 195 -5.48 8.21 -19.43
CA THR A 195 -4.40 8.78 -18.62
C THR A 195 -3.64 7.68 -17.88
N LEU A 196 -2.35 7.53 -18.14
CA LEU A 196 -1.50 6.68 -17.31
C LEU A 196 -1.02 7.46 -16.09
N VAL A 197 -1.26 6.93 -14.89
CA VAL A 197 -0.67 7.42 -13.65
C VAL A 197 0.28 6.36 -13.12
N GLY A 198 1.57 6.61 -13.24
CA GLY A 198 2.62 5.75 -12.69
C GLY A 198 2.98 6.17 -11.26
N ALA A 199 3.22 5.20 -10.37
CA ALA A 199 3.76 5.46 -9.04
C ALA A 199 5.02 4.64 -8.79
N THR A 200 6.03 5.26 -8.16
CA THR A 200 7.28 4.57 -7.82
C THR A 200 7.91 5.11 -6.54
N THR A 201 8.52 4.23 -5.78
CA THR A 201 9.42 4.59 -4.66
C THR A 201 10.87 4.75 -5.11
N LYS A 202 11.22 4.29 -6.33
CA LYS A 202 12.59 4.23 -6.87
C LYS A 202 12.66 4.83 -8.27
N ALA A 203 12.55 6.16 -8.36
CA ALA A 203 12.57 6.87 -9.65
C ALA A 203 13.82 6.59 -10.50
N GLY A 204 14.99 6.37 -9.88
CA GLY A 204 16.23 6.05 -10.59
C GLY A 204 16.29 4.65 -11.22
N MET A 205 15.32 3.76 -10.91
CA MET A 205 15.21 2.43 -11.54
C MET A 205 14.28 2.43 -12.75
N LEU A 206 13.57 3.52 -13.01
CA LEU A 206 12.74 3.66 -14.21
C LEU A 206 13.63 3.97 -15.41
N SER A 207 13.37 3.35 -16.55
CA SER A 207 14.08 3.67 -17.79
C SER A 207 13.82 5.13 -18.19
N ASN A 208 14.82 5.78 -18.78
CA ASN A 208 14.65 7.12 -19.32
C ASN A 208 13.55 7.12 -20.40
N ALA A 209 13.51 6.07 -21.23
CA ALA A 209 12.52 5.95 -22.28
C ALA A 209 11.08 5.99 -21.75
N LEU A 210 10.78 5.29 -20.64
CA LEU A 210 9.46 5.36 -20.04
C LEU A 210 9.22 6.69 -19.32
N ARG A 211 10.22 7.22 -18.63
CA ARG A 211 10.12 8.47 -17.89
C ARG A 211 9.80 9.67 -18.78
N ASP A 212 10.44 9.76 -19.95
CA ASP A 212 10.32 10.88 -20.88
C ASP A 212 8.92 10.95 -21.56
N ARG A 213 8.13 9.87 -21.42
CA ARG A 213 6.76 9.77 -21.92
C ARG A 213 5.69 10.31 -20.96
N PHE A 214 6.10 10.65 -19.73
CA PHE A 214 5.20 11.30 -18.78
C PHE A 214 5.22 12.81 -18.96
N GLY A 215 4.05 13.42 -19.21
CA GLY A 215 3.90 14.87 -19.29
C GLY A 215 4.16 15.55 -17.92
N PHE A 216 3.84 14.83 -16.83
CA PHE A 216 4.11 15.31 -15.48
C PHE A 216 4.95 14.32 -14.69
N VAL A 217 6.12 14.77 -14.19
CA VAL A 217 6.99 13.99 -13.32
C VAL A 217 7.06 14.67 -11.96
N CYS A 218 6.29 14.14 -10.99
CA CYS A 218 5.99 14.83 -9.74
C CYS A 218 6.60 14.11 -8.55
N ARG A 219 7.46 14.81 -7.81
CA ARG A 219 8.00 14.33 -6.54
C ARG A 219 7.03 14.63 -5.41
N LEU A 220 6.72 13.62 -4.60
CA LEU A 220 6.02 13.82 -3.33
C LEU A 220 7.05 14.02 -2.21
N GLU A 221 6.80 15.01 -1.38
CA GLU A 221 7.66 15.38 -0.26
C GLU A 221 7.05 14.91 1.06
N PHE A 222 7.88 14.83 2.11
CA PHE A 222 7.39 14.60 3.45
C PHE A 222 6.51 15.75 3.90
N TYR A 223 5.49 15.42 4.66
CA TYR A 223 4.55 16.39 5.22
C TYR A 223 5.15 17.07 6.45
N ASP A 224 4.83 18.34 6.63
CA ASP A 224 5.17 19.07 7.84
C ASP A 224 4.22 18.72 9.00
N GLN A 225 4.52 19.26 10.18
CA GLN A 225 3.77 18.99 11.40
C GLN A 225 2.32 19.49 11.30
N ASP A 226 2.10 20.65 10.70
CA ASP A 226 0.77 21.28 10.59
C ASP A 226 -0.11 20.51 9.60
N GLU A 227 0.47 20.07 8.49
CA GLU A 227 -0.20 19.23 7.50
C GLU A 227 -0.60 17.87 8.10
N LEU A 228 0.31 17.24 8.87
CA LEU A 228 0.02 15.99 9.58
C LEU A 228 -1.03 16.17 10.66
N SER A 229 -1.02 17.27 11.41
CA SER A 229 -2.06 17.57 12.40
C SER A 229 -3.44 17.67 11.76
N LYS A 230 -3.54 18.33 10.59
CA LYS A 230 -4.78 18.38 9.81
C LYS A 230 -5.24 17.01 9.34
N ILE A 231 -4.31 16.16 8.89
CA ILE A 231 -4.59 14.77 8.46
C ILE A 231 -5.10 13.94 9.65
N VAL A 232 -4.43 14.04 10.81
CA VAL A 232 -4.83 13.34 12.05
C VAL A 232 -6.23 13.78 12.48
N ALA A 233 -6.49 15.09 12.56
CA ALA A 233 -7.79 15.63 12.97
C ALA A 233 -8.90 15.20 12.01
N ARG A 234 -8.66 15.27 10.68
CA ARG A 234 -9.60 14.78 9.65
C ARG A 234 -9.89 13.29 9.83
N THR A 235 -8.85 12.48 10.02
CA THR A 235 -8.99 11.04 10.17
C THR A 235 -9.72 10.68 11.45
N ALA A 236 -9.44 11.35 12.57
CA ALA A 236 -10.16 11.19 13.83
C ALA A 236 -11.65 11.47 13.65
N GLY A 237 -12.00 12.57 12.97
CA GLY A 237 -13.39 12.93 12.68
C GLY A 237 -14.11 11.88 11.84
N ILE A 238 -13.48 11.35 10.78
CA ILE A 238 -14.06 10.30 9.93
C ILE A 238 -14.28 9.00 10.74
N LEU A 239 -13.38 8.70 11.68
CA LEU A 239 -13.47 7.52 12.53
C LEU A 239 -14.36 7.74 13.78
N ASN A 240 -15.05 8.89 13.89
CA ASN A 240 -15.86 9.28 15.03
C ASN A 240 -15.11 9.18 16.38
N SER A 241 -13.83 9.53 16.38
CA SER A 241 -12.98 9.54 17.56
C SER A 241 -12.72 10.97 17.99
N ASP A 242 -13.29 11.36 19.13
CA ASP A 242 -13.10 12.70 19.67
C ASP A 242 -11.70 12.82 20.29
N MET A 243 -10.88 13.71 19.74
CA MET A 243 -9.49 13.92 20.14
C MET A 243 -9.23 15.41 20.40
N THR A 244 -8.54 15.71 21.51
CA THR A 244 -8.10 17.09 21.79
C THR A 244 -6.95 17.52 20.87
N ALA A 245 -6.69 18.82 20.80
CA ALA A 245 -5.59 19.36 20.00
C ALA A 245 -4.22 18.80 20.44
N GLU A 246 -4.05 18.55 21.74
CA GLU A 246 -2.84 17.95 22.30
C GLU A 246 -2.66 16.49 21.84
N ALA A 247 -3.75 15.71 21.83
CA ALA A 247 -3.71 14.34 21.30
C ALA A 247 -3.36 14.32 19.81
N VAL A 248 -3.96 15.20 19.02
CA VAL A 248 -3.65 15.38 17.59
C VAL A 248 -2.17 15.73 17.40
N ALA A 249 -1.63 16.67 18.17
CA ALA A 249 -0.23 17.08 18.09
C ALA A 249 0.73 15.93 18.50
N ALA A 250 0.39 15.16 19.54
CA ALA A 250 1.15 14.00 19.99
C ALA A 250 1.26 12.92 18.92
N ILE A 251 0.17 12.65 18.20
CA ILE A 251 0.14 11.69 17.09
C ILE A 251 0.92 12.21 15.88
N ALA A 252 0.67 13.47 15.48
CA ALA A 252 1.30 14.09 14.32
C ALA A 252 2.83 14.14 14.43
N SER A 253 3.36 14.49 15.64
CA SER A 253 4.80 14.53 15.89
C SER A 253 5.50 13.19 15.69
N ARG A 254 4.79 12.08 15.86
CA ARG A 254 5.32 10.72 15.71
C ARG A 254 5.08 10.09 14.33
N ALA A 255 4.39 10.81 13.45
CA ALA A 255 4.05 10.30 12.12
C ALA A 255 5.20 10.38 11.09
N ARG A 256 6.36 10.95 11.46
CA ARG A 256 7.59 10.96 10.64
C ARG A 256 7.37 11.51 9.22
N GLY A 257 6.59 12.56 9.08
CA GLY A 257 6.30 13.17 7.76
C GLY A 257 5.40 12.35 6.85
N THR A 258 4.75 11.28 7.37
CA THR A 258 4.09 10.28 6.54
C THR A 258 2.61 10.12 6.89
N PRO A 259 1.67 10.49 6.01
CA PRO A 259 0.22 10.35 6.22
C PRO A 259 -0.22 8.94 6.59
N ARG A 260 0.37 7.91 5.97
CA ARG A 260 0.05 6.51 6.27
C ARG A 260 0.35 6.16 7.73
N ILE A 261 1.51 6.61 8.25
CA ILE A 261 1.86 6.40 9.67
C ILE A 261 0.90 7.18 10.55
N ALA A 262 0.60 8.45 10.22
CA ALA A 262 -0.35 9.26 10.96
C ALA A 262 -1.72 8.56 11.11
N ASN A 263 -2.31 8.12 10.00
CA ASN A 263 -3.59 7.41 9.99
C ASN A 263 -3.56 6.11 10.81
N ARG A 264 -2.43 5.41 10.79
CA ARG A 264 -2.24 4.19 11.56
C ARG A 264 -2.16 4.48 13.05
N LEU A 265 -1.42 5.52 13.44
CA LEU A 265 -1.34 5.95 14.85
C LEU A 265 -2.70 6.43 15.37
N VAL A 266 -3.49 7.15 14.57
CA VAL A 266 -4.87 7.52 14.93
C VAL A 266 -5.69 6.29 15.30
N ARG A 267 -5.67 5.25 14.47
CA ARG A 267 -6.40 3.99 14.74
C ARG A 267 -5.93 3.31 16.03
N LEU A 268 -4.63 3.24 16.25
CA LEU A 268 -4.08 2.64 17.47
C LEU A 268 -4.49 3.40 18.73
N VAL A 269 -4.42 4.74 18.67
CA VAL A 269 -4.80 5.60 19.81
C VAL A 269 -6.31 5.53 20.05
N ARG A 270 -7.13 5.49 18.99
CA ARG A 270 -8.58 5.25 19.08
C ARG A 270 -8.89 3.93 19.77
N ASP A 271 -8.31 2.81 19.29
CA ASP A 271 -8.55 1.47 19.83
C ASP A 271 -8.14 1.39 21.31
N PHE A 272 -7.08 2.11 21.71
CA PHE A 272 -6.69 2.24 23.12
C PHE A 272 -7.69 3.06 23.92
N GLY A 273 -8.18 4.19 23.37
CA GLY A 273 -9.21 5.03 23.99
C GLY A 273 -10.53 4.26 24.21
N GLU A 274 -10.97 3.50 23.20
CA GLU A 274 -12.14 2.61 23.31
C GLU A 274 -11.95 1.55 24.41
N TYR A 275 -10.76 0.94 24.49
CA TYR A 275 -10.43 -0.01 25.54
C TYR A 275 -10.48 0.62 26.94
N GLN A 276 -10.07 1.88 27.09
CA GLN A 276 -10.13 2.64 28.33
C GLN A 276 -11.53 3.26 28.59
N GLN A 277 -12.50 3.06 27.69
CA GLN A 277 -13.84 3.64 27.76
C GLN A 277 -13.83 5.17 27.87
N ALA A 278 -12.83 5.82 27.27
CA ALA A 278 -12.71 7.27 27.26
C ALA A 278 -13.68 7.89 26.25
N ALA A 279 -14.46 8.89 26.69
CA ALA A 279 -15.36 9.64 25.81
C ALA A 279 -14.57 10.55 24.85
N THR A 280 -13.47 11.14 25.33
CA THR A 280 -12.58 12.00 24.57
C THR A 280 -11.13 11.57 24.83
N ILE A 281 -10.32 11.57 23.80
CA ILE A 281 -8.90 11.24 23.88
C ILE A 281 -8.10 12.53 24.04
N ASP A 282 -7.55 12.75 25.22
CA ASP A 282 -6.66 13.86 25.51
C ASP A 282 -5.18 13.54 25.23
N GLY A 283 -4.31 14.52 25.42
CA GLY A 283 -2.87 14.36 25.19
C GLY A 283 -2.23 13.28 26.07
N GLU A 284 -2.65 13.16 27.34
CA GLU A 284 -2.10 12.17 28.27
C GLU A 284 -2.48 10.75 27.88
N LEU A 285 -3.74 10.54 27.49
CA LEU A 285 -4.22 9.24 27.00
C LEU A 285 -3.56 8.84 25.68
N ALA A 286 -3.36 9.81 24.77
CA ALA A 286 -2.65 9.58 23.51
C ALA A 286 -1.18 9.17 23.76
N GLU A 287 -0.49 9.86 24.69
CA GLU A 287 0.89 9.49 25.08
C GLU A 287 0.94 8.07 25.65
N LYS A 288 0.06 7.72 26.59
CA LYS A 288 -0.02 6.37 27.17
C LYS A 288 -0.32 5.31 26.11
N ALA A 289 -1.19 5.61 25.14
CA ALA A 289 -1.45 4.72 24.03
C ALA A 289 -0.19 4.47 23.20
N LEU A 290 0.49 5.54 22.77
CA LEU A 290 1.70 5.46 21.95
C LEU A 290 2.83 4.70 22.67
N GLU A 291 3.03 4.95 23.97
CA GLU A 291 3.98 4.20 24.80
C GLU A 291 3.63 2.71 24.88
N SER A 292 2.34 2.37 25.04
CA SER A 292 1.90 0.96 25.11
C SER A 292 2.20 0.20 23.82
N TYR A 293 2.21 0.89 22.68
CA TYR A 293 2.63 0.37 21.38
C TYR A 293 4.12 0.54 21.11
N GLN A 294 4.90 0.99 22.11
CA GLN A 294 6.35 1.17 22.05
C GLN A 294 6.82 2.17 20.98
N VAL A 295 5.98 3.15 20.66
CA VAL A 295 6.32 4.28 19.80
C VAL A 295 6.89 5.38 20.68
N ASP A 296 8.16 5.72 20.49
CA ASP A 296 8.81 6.77 21.27
C ASP A 296 8.45 8.19 20.80
N LYS A 297 8.95 9.20 21.48
CA LYS A 297 8.72 10.61 21.17
C LYS A 297 9.19 11.04 19.76
N PHE A 298 10.05 10.27 19.11
CA PHE A 298 10.54 10.50 17.75
C PHE A 298 9.78 9.67 16.71
N GLY A 299 8.78 8.90 17.13
CA GLY A 299 8.07 7.98 16.26
C GLY A 299 8.88 6.74 15.88
N LEU A 300 9.89 6.37 16.67
CA LEU A 300 10.70 5.18 16.43
C LEU A 300 10.11 3.96 17.13
N ASP A 301 10.08 2.83 16.43
CA ASP A 301 9.72 1.55 17.02
C ASP A 301 10.94 0.83 17.62
N VAL A 302 10.71 -0.34 18.20
CA VAL A 302 11.78 -1.15 18.82
C VAL A 302 12.87 -1.53 17.82
N THR A 303 12.48 -1.77 16.56
CA THR A 303 13.41 -2.17 15.50
C THR A 303 14.29 -1.00 15.09
N ASP A 304 13.69 0.17 14.91
CA ASP A 304 14.39 1.42 14.61
C ASP A 304 15.44 1.74 15.70
N ARG A 305 15.04 1.64 16.97
CA ARG A 305 15.93 1.91 18.10
C ARG A 305 17.11 0.93 18.17
N ARG A 306 16.84 -0.37 17.96
CA ARG A 306 17.91 -1.39 17.91
C ARG A 306 18.91 -1.12 16.79
N LEU A 307 18.42 -0.67 15.62
CA LEU A 307 19.29 -0.33 14.50
C LEU A 307 20.20 0.85 14.84
N LEU A 308 19.69 1.87 15.53
CA LEU A 308 20.48 3.01 16.00
C LEU A 308 21.50 2.63 17.08
N GLU A 309 21.16 1.68 17.97
CA GLU A 309 22.08 1.15 18.97
C GLU A 309 23.25 0.39 18.33
N ILE A 310 22.98 -0.43 17.30
CA ILE A 310 24.02 -1.14 16.54
C ILE A 310 24.94 -0.13 15.83
N GLY A 311 24.37 0.92 15.22
CA GLY A 311 25.14 1.98 14.57
C GLY A 311 26.08 2.74 15.54
N ARG A 312 25.68 2.92 16.80
CA ARG A 312 26.53 3.52 17.85
C ARG A 312 27.67 2.62 18.30
N ALA A 313 27.52 1.30 18.26
CA ALA A 313 28.53 0.34 18.66
C ALA A 313 29.69 0.22 17.64
N HIS A 314 29.56 0.81 16.45
CA HIS A 314 30.57 0.76 15.38
C HIS A 314 31.20 2.13 15.05
N VAL A 315 30.97 3.15 15.87
CA VAL A 315 31.64 4.45 15.87
C VAL A 315 32.52 4.56 17.11
#